data_d22e0a0ccbaf4a53d198e2aa3d6b70ed
#
_entry.id   d22e0a0ccbaf4a53d198e2aa3d6b70ed
#
_cell.length_a   1.000
_cell.length_b   1.000
_cell.length_c   1.000
_cell.angle_alpha   90.00
_cell.angle_beta   90.00
_cell.angle_gamma   90.00
#
_symmetry.space_group_name_H-M   'P 1'
#
loop_
_entity.id
_entity.type
_entity.pdbx_description
1 polymer ?
#
loop_
_entity_poly.entity_id
_entity_poly.type
_entity_poly.pdbx_seq_one_letter_code
_entity_poly.pdbx_strand_id
1 'polypeptide(L)'
;LLVISGGIRVETESRYYSLKEKDVLLINGNELFEVQGSPSNAILVLTITDRFMDSFYPEYRKSRFSCYSTEIDMGREELISQIRKIMIDMMVTYNRQDEGYQMEMQHLLSEISLILIRRFKERGHAVPKTDMEDERLSKIIGYLERNYRQDITLEDTAQKFYLSAGYLSRYFKRKTGMGFTRFLMRLRLRHSLKDLLYTGDTISQISLNNGFANAKSFGTLFKEVYG
;
A
#
# COMPACT_ATOMS: atom_id res chain seq x y z
N LEU A 1 -3.07 5.11 7.43
CA LEU A 1 -2.15 6.20 7.79
C LEU A 1 -2.59 6.81 9.12
N LEU A 2 -1.65 7.07 10.02
CA LEU A 2 -1.82 7.85 11.25
C LEU A 2 -0.75 8.94 11.28
N VAL A 3 -1.13 10.19 11.46
CA VAL A 3 -0.19 11.30 11.66
C VAL A 3 0.24 11.36 13.12
N ILE A 4 1.53 11.15 13.37
CA ILE A 4 2.11 11.20 14.73
C ILE A 4 2.46 12.63 15.11
N SER A 5 3.03 13.40 14.18
CA SER A 5 3.33 14.81 14.38
C SER A 5 3.30 15.59 13.07
N GLY A 6 3.03 16.88 13.14
CA GLY A 6 2.92 17.77 12.00
C GLY A 6 1.61 17.62 11.22
N GLY A 7 1.66 17.88 9.92
CA GLY A 7 0.50 17.76 9.02
C GLY A 7 0.93 17.31 7.63
N ILE A 8 0.08 16.56 6.96
CA ILE A 8 0.31 16.07 5.61
C ILE A 8 -0.90 16.33 4.72
N ARG A 9 -0.65 16.37 3.42
CA ARG A 9 -1.69 16.26 2.39
C ARG A 9 -1.59 14.92 1.72
N VAL A 10 -2.71 14.26 1.55
CA VAL A 10 -2.80 13.00 0.80
C VAL A 10 -3.72 13.26 -0.39
N GLU A 11 -3.18 13.05 -1.57
CA GLU A 11 -3.92 13.13 -2.82
C GLU A 11 -4.20 11.72 -3.33
N THR A 12 -5.46 11.43 -3.62
CA THR A 12 -5.89 10.23 -4.33
C THR A 12 -6.46 10.61 -5.69
N GLU A 13 -6.77 9.66 -6.56
CA GLU A 13 -7.38 9.94 -7.86
C GLU A 13 -8.69 10.74 -7.77
N SER A 14 -9.42 10.60 -6.68
CA SER A 14 -10.75 11.18 -6.52
C SER A 14 -10.83 12.31 -5.50
N ARG A 15 -9.82 12.49 -4.65
CA ARG A 15 -9.97 13.35 -3.48
C ARG A 15 -8.65 13.80 -2.86
N TYR A 16 -8.67 14.99 -2.24
CA TYR A 16 -7.61 15.53 -1.40
C TYR A 16 -8.00 15.43 0.07
N TYR A 17 -7.05 15.00 0.90
CA TYR A 17 -7.19 14.92 2.34
C TYR A 17 -6.12 15.80 2.99
N SER A 18 -6.52 16.62 3.95
CA SER A 18 -5.59 17.39 4.80
C SER A 18 -5.62 16.79 6.20
N LEU A 19 -4.52 16.15 6.60
CA LEU A 19 -4.42 15.48 7.88
C LEU A 19 -3.51 16.26 8.81
N LYS A 20 -3.94 16.35 10.06
CA LYS A 20 -3.20 16.93 11.18
C LYS A 20 -2.75 15.82 12.13
N GLU A 21 -1.98 16.21 13.13
CA GLU A 21 -1.60 15.31 14.22
C GLU A 21 -2.83 14.56 14.79
N LYS A 22 -2.68 13.27 15.01
CA LYS A 22 -3.71 12.31 15.45
C LYS A 22 -4.77 11.95 14.39
N ASP A 23 -4.73 12.52 13.19
CA ASP A 23 -5.66 12.11 12.15
C ASP A 23 -5.33 10.72 11.60
N VAL A 24 -6.41 9.98 11.31
CA VAL A 24 -6.37 8.65 10.70
C VAL A 24 -7.03 8.71 9.33
N LEU A 25 -6.38 8.14 8.33
CA LEU A 25 -6.93 7.94 6.99
C LEU A 25 -6.74 6.49 6.55
N LEU A 26 -7.82 5.85 6.13
CA LEU A 26 -7.76 4.57 5.42
C LEU A 26 -7.77 4.84 3.92
N ILE A 27 -6.85 4.20 3.22
CA ILE A 27 -6.80 4.17 1.77
C ILE A 27 -7.06 2.72 1.36
N ASN A 28 -8.04 2.51 0.47
CA ASN A 28 -8.38 1.16 0.02
C ASN A 28 -7.27 0.60 -0.87
N GLY A 29 -7.17 -0.73 -0.92
CA GLY A 29 -6.33 -1.40 -1.90
C GLY A 29 -6.72 -0.95 -3.32
N ASN A 30 -5.73 -0.81 -4.20
CA ASN A 30 -5.88 -0.31 -5.57
C ASN A 30 -6.16 1.20 -5.71
N GLU A 31 -6.27 1.96 -4.64
CA GLU A 31 -6.24 3.43 -4.70
C GLU A 31 -4.79 3.91 -4.77
N LEU A 32 -4.46 4.64 -5.83
CA LEU A 32 -3.20 5.37 -5.90
C LEU A 32 -3.30 6.60 -5.02
N PHE A 33 -2.23 6.85 -4.29
CA PHE A 33 -2.14 8.05 -3.46
C PHE A 33 -0.72 8.62 -3.45
N GLU A 34 -0.64 9.92 -3.28
CA GLU A 34 0.59 10.66 -3.05
C GLU A 34 0.50 11.38 -1.71
N VAL A 35 1.60 11.32 -0.94
CA VAL A 35 1.70 12.01 0.34
C VAL A 35 2.66 13.17 0.21
N GLN A 36 2.19 14.36 0.54
CA GLN A 36 2.98 15.58 0.58
C GLN A 36 3.02 16.12 2.01
N GLY A 37 4.20 16.44 2.49
CA GLY A 37 4.37 16.97 3.83
C GLY A 37 5.71 17.68 4.00
N SER A 38 5.92 18.33 5.15
CA SER A 38 7.20 18.94 5.48
C SER A 38 8.19 17.90 6.02
N PRO A 39 9.50 18.16 5.99
CA PRO A 39 10.52 17.23 6.52
C PRO A 39 10.37 16.90 8.02
N SER A 40 9.61 17.69 8.76
CA SER A 40 9.36 17.50 10.21
C SER A 40 8.12 16.66 10.54
N ASN A 41 7.44 16.11 9.54
CA ASN A 41 6.27 15.25 9.78
C ASN A 41 6.71 13.83 10.16
N ALA A 42 5.95 13.20 11.06
CA ALA A 42 6.03 11.77 11.34
C ALA A 42 4.67 11.12 11.08
N ILE A 43 4.68 10.07 10.29
CA ILE A 43 3.49 9.28 9.99
C ILE A 43 3.76 7.80 10.25
N LEU A 44 2.74 7.12 10.74
CA LEU A 44 2.72 5.67 10.88
C LEU A 44 1.84 5.08 9.78
N VAL A 45 2.42 4.18 8.98
CA VAL A 45 1.71 3.51 7.89
C VAL A 45 1.57 2.03 8.23
N LEU A 46 0.33 1.57 8.36
CA LEU A 46 -0.01 0.15 8.46
C LEU A 46 -0.54 -0.32 7.11
N THR A 47 0.13 -1.31 6.53
CA THR A 47 -0.35 -1.97 5.30
C THR A 47 -0.90 -3.35 5.64
N ILE A 48 -2.20 -3.54 5.41
CA ILE A 48 -2.87 -4.84 5.56
C ILE A 48 -2.81 -5.54 4.20
N THR A 49 -2.13 -6.67 4.14
CA THR A 49 -1.92 -7.37 2.88
C THR A 49 -3.13 -8.20 2.46
N ASP A 50 -3.30 -8.38 1.16
CA ASP A 50 -4.31 -9.27 0.58
C ASP A 50 -4.22 -10.68 1.16
N ARG A 51 -2.99 -11.20 1.35
CA ARG A 51 -2.77 -12.53 1.91
C ARG A 51 -3.38 -12.69 3.30
N PHE A 52 -3.26 -11.66 4.14
CA PHE A 52 -3.84 -11.67 5.49
C PHE A 52 -5.38 -11.65 5.40
N MET A 53 -5.93 -10.73 4.61
CA MET A 53 -7.39 -10.59 4.48
C MET A 53 -8.04 -11.82 3.85
N ASP A 54 -7.44 -12.40 2.81
CA ASP A 54 -7.96 -13.63 2.16
C ASP A 54 -8.07 -14.81 3.12
N SER A 55 -7.18 -14.88 4.13
CA SER A 55 -7.20 -15.96 5.11
C SER A 55 -8.40 -15.90 6.07
N PHE A 56 -8.98 -14.71 6.30
CA PHE A 56 -10.00 -14.49 7.32
C PHE A 56 -11.30 -13.90 6.77
N TYR A 57 -11.23 -13.10 5.72
CA TYR A 57 -12.39 -12.38 5.18
C TYR A 57 -12.23 -12.15 3.66
N PRO A 58 -12.38 -13.19 2.82
CA PRO A 58 -12.20 -13.08 1.36
C PRO A 58 -13.13 -12.05 0.69
N GLU A 59 -14.30 -11.78 1.28
CA GLU A 59 -15.25 -10.80 0.77
C GLU A 59 -14.75 -9.35 0.84
N TYR A 60 -13.61 -9.08 1.51
CA TYR A 60 -13.05 -7.73 1.57
C TYR A 60 -12.77 -7.17 0.17
N ARG A 61 -12.42 -8.04 -0.81
CA ARG A 61 -12.18 -7.65 -2.20
C ARG A 61 -13.39 -7.00 -2.86
N LYS A 62 -14.59 -7.32 -2.36
CA LYS A 62 -15.87 -6.76 -2.81
C LYS A 62 -16.37 -5.65 -1.88
N SER A 63 -15.54 -5.19 -0.98
CA SER A 63 -15.91 -4.21 0.02
C SER A 63 -15.09 -2.94 -0.15
N ARG A 64 -15.72 -1.81 0.05
CA ARG A 64 -15.03 -0.53 0.20
C ARG A 64 -15.14 -0.09 1.66
N PHE A 65 -14.09 0.54 2.13
CA PHE A 65 -14.02 1.02 3.51
C PHE A 65 -13.78 2.52 3.49
N SER A 66 -14.45 3.25 4.37
CA SER A 66 -14.26 4.69 4.53
C SER A 66 -13.98 5.02 5.99
N CYS A 67 -12.75 5.44 6.24
CA CYS A 67 -12.31 5.88 7.56
C CYS A 67 -11.40 7.11 7.38
N TYR A 68 -11.99 8.29 7.62
CA TYR A 68 -11.28 9.56 7.68
C TYR A 68 -11.69 10.30 8.93
N SER A 69 -10.78 10.52 9.87
CA SER A 69 -11.06 10.98 11.22
C SER A 69 -11.78 12.34 11.29
N THR A 70 -11.56 13.21 10.30
CA THR A 70 -12.19 14.56 10.28
C THR A 70 -13.62 14.56 9.73
N GLU A 71 -14.09 13.47 9.13
CA GLU A 71 -15.44 13.36 8.54
C GLU A 71 -16.31 12.34 9.27
N ILE A 72 -15.96 12.03 10.50
CA ILE A 72 -16.66 11.02 11.29
C ILE A 72 -17.73 11.67 12.16
N ASP A 73 -18.91 11.06 12.17
CA ASP A 73 -19.98 11.41 13.08
C ASP A 73 -19.56 11.27 14.56
N MET A 74 -20.10 12.12 15.43
CA MET A 74 -19.76 12.16 16.88
C MET A 74 -19.78 10.78 17.58
N GLY A 75 -20.51 9.80 17.08
CA GLY A 75 -20.54 8.43 17.65
C GLY A 75 -19.37 7.53 17.29
N ARG A 76 -18.43 7.98 16.46
CA ARG A 76 -17.28 7.15 15.99
C ARG A 76 -15.91 7.62 16.49
N GLU A 77 -15.85 8.70 17.26
CA GLU A 77 -14.59 9.20 17.82
C GLU A 77 -13.87 8.17 18.69
N GLU A 78 -14.62 7.41 19.46
CA GLU A 78 -14.07 6.34 20.30
C GLU A 78 -13.42 5.23 19.46
N LEU A 79 -14.03 4.88 18.32
CA LEU A 79 -13.48 3.89 17.38
C LEU A 79 -12.17 4.38 16.75
N ILE A 80 -12.09 5.66 16.39
CA ILE A 80 -10.84 6.26 15.90
C ILE A 80 -9.77 6.26 16.99
N SER A 81 -10.15 6.55 18.22
CA SER A 81 -9.21 6.48 19.36
C SER A 81 -8.69 5.07 19.58
N GLN A 82 -9.54 4.05 19.44
CA GLN A 82 -9.12 2.64 19.48
C GLN A 82 -8.15 2.31 18.32
N ILE A 83 -8.46 2.72 17.10
CA ILE A 83 -7.58 2.52 15.94
C ILE A 83 -6.22 3.17 16.17
N ARG A 84 -6.17 4.41 16.67
CA ARG A 84 -4.91 5.09 17.02
C ARG A 84 -4.11 4.31 18.03
N LYS A 85 -4.77 3.88 19.11
CA LYS A 85 -4.14 3.08 20.18
C LYS A 85 -3.54 1.81 19.60
N ILE A 86 -4.32 1.02 18.85
CA ILE A 86 -3.84 -0.23 18.23
C ILE A 86 -2.62 0.03 17.34
N MET A 87 -2.65 1.06 16.49
CA MET A 87 -1.51 1.40 15.64
C MET A 87 -0.26 1.76 16.42
N ILE A 88 -0.40 2.50 17.54
CA ILE A 88 0.71 2.85 18.43
C ILE A 88 1.22 1.60 19.15
N ASP A 89 0.33 0.75 19.66
CA ASP A 89 0.69 -0.50 20.33
C ASP A 89 1.47 -1.41 19.37
N MET A 90 1.03 -1.54 18.11
CA MET A 90 1.76 -2.26 17.07
C MET A 90 3.18 -1.71 16.85
N MET A 91 3.34 -0.38 16.82
CA MET A 91 4.66 0.25 16.69
C MET A 91 5.54 -0.07 17.91
N VAL A 92 4.99 0.01 19.11
CA VAL A 92 5.73 -0.31 20.36
C VAL A 92 6.13 -1.78 20.39
N THR A 93 5.20 -2.69 20.13
CA THR A 93 5.43 -4.15 20.09
C THR A 93 6.50 -4.51 19.05
N TYR A 94 6.41 -3.89 17.85
CA TYR A 94 7.41 -4.10 16.80
C TYR A 94 8.82 -3.61 17.20
N ASN A 95 8.93 -2.50 17.92
CA ASN A 95 10.23 -1.98 18.36
C ASN A 95 10.83 -2.77 19.53
N ARG A 96 10.00 -3.33 20.43
CA ARG A 96 10.47 -4.12 21.56
C ARG A 96 10.92 -5.51 21.15
N GLN A 97 10.18 -6.17 20.25
CA GLN A 97 10.44 -7.54 19.81
C GLN A 97 10.58 -8.54 20.97
N ASP A 98 9.78 -8.35 22.03
CA ASP A 98 9.74 -9.27 23.17
C ASP A 98 9.30 -10.67 22.71
N GLU A 99 9.53 -11.69 23.54
CA GLU A 99 9.11 -13.05 23.24
C GLU A 99 7.61 -13.09 22.93
N GLY A 100 7.24 -13.67 21.79
CA GLY A 100 5.86 -13.75 21.32
C GLY A 100 5.33 -12.49 20.61
N TYR A 101 6.14 -11.46 20.35
CA TYR A 101 5.70 -10.22 19.71
C TYR A 101 4.98 -10.44 18.37
N GLN A 102 5.32 -11.49 17.63
CA GLN A 102 4.65 -11.82 16.37
C GLN A 102 3.18 -12.21 16.57
N MET A 103 2.87 -12.93 17.66
CA MET A 103 1.50 -13.28 18.02
C MET A 103 0.72 -12.05 18.47
N GLU A 104 1.35 -11.17 19.24
CA GLU A 104 0.76 -9.90 19.65
C GLU A 104 0.48 -9.00 18.45
N MET A 105 1.42 -8.88 17.51
CA MET A 105 1.22 -8.16 16.24
C MET A 105 0.06 -8.72 15.44
N GLN A 106 -0.10 -10.04 15.38
CA GLN A 106 -1.21 -10.67 14.68
C GLN A 106 -2.56 -10.44 15.38
N HIS A 107 -2.56 -10.44 16.70
CA HIS A 107 -3.75 -10.08 17.49
C HIS A 107 -4.18 -8.64 17.20
N LEU A 108 -3.28 -7.67 17.33
CA LEU A 108 -3.54 -6.25 17.06
C LEU A 108 -4.00 -6.02 15.61
N LEU A 109 -3.40 -6.71 14.64
CA LEU A 109 -3.81 -6.64 13.24
C LEU A 109 -5.22 -7.19 13.03
N SER A 110 -5.57 -8.27 13.72
CA SER A 110 -6.92 -8.84 13.66
C SER A 110 -7.96 -7.92 14.29
N GLU A 111 -7.62 -7.29 15.42
CA GLU A 111 -8.50 -6.35 16.12
C GLU A 111 -8.83 -5.13 15.25
N ILE A 112 -7.82 -4.47 14.69
CA ILE A 112 -8.04 -3.32 13.80
C ILE A 112 -8.85 -3.73 12.56
N SER A 113 -8.59 -4.90 11.99
CA SER A 113 -9.33 -5.41 10.83
C SER A 113 -10.80 -5.64 11.15
N LEU A 114 -11.12 -6.17 12.33
CA LEU A 114 -12.51 -6.34 12.78
C LEU A 114 -13.23 -5.00 12.97
N ILE A 115 -12.56 -4.00 13.53
CA ILE A 115 -13.13 -2.64 13.66
C ILE A 115 -13.45 -2.09 12.26
N LEU A 116 -12.52 -2.18 11.32
CA LEU A 116 -12.72 -1.70 9.96
C LEU A 116 -13.89 -2.41 9.27
N ILE A 117 -13.93 -3.75 9.31
CA ILE A 117 -14.98 -4.56 8.67
C ILE A 117 -16.37 -4.24 9.26
N ARG A 118 -16.47 -4.10 10.58
CA ARG A 118 -17.76 -3.96 11.25
C ARG A 118 -18.29 -2.54 11.27
N ARG A 119 -17.42 -1.52 11.25
CA ARG A 119 -17.77 -0.13 11.52
C ARG A 119 -17.49 0.84 10.39
N PHE A 120 -16.55 0.51 9.51
CA PHE A 120 -16.09 1.41 8.45
C PHE A 120 -16.34 0.86 7.03
N LYS A 121 -16.94 -0.33 6.93
CA LYS A 121 -17.41 -0.85 5.66
C LYS A 121 -18.58 0.00 5.15
N GLU A 122 -18.47 0.51 3.92
CA GLU A 122 -19.54 1.26 3.26
C GLU A 122 -20.76 0.35 3.03
N ARG A 123 -21.94 0.79 3.49
CA ARG A 123 -23.21 0.09 3.26
C ARG A 123 -23.84 0.63 1.98
N GLY A 124 -24.29 -0.26 1.10
CA GLY A 124 -25.08 0.14 -0.07
C GLY A 124 -24.28 0.55 -1.31
N HIS A 125 -22.97 0.64 -1.24
CA HIS A 125 -22.22 0.47 -2.47
C HIS A 125 -22.31 -1.04 -2.82
N ALA A 126 -23.30 -1.40 -3.66
CA ALA A 126 -23.06 -2.47 -4.59
C ALA A 126 -21.68 -2.07 -5.17
N VAL A 127 -20.64 -2.84 -4.83
CA VAL A 127 -19.36 -2.72 -5.53
C VAL A 127 -19.79 -2.57 -6.98
N PRO A 128 -19.44 -1.46 -7.68
CA PRO A 128 -19.68 -1.39 -9.10
C PRO A 128 -19.15 -2.71 -9.56
N LYS A 129 -19.98 -3.54 -10.24
CA LYS A 129 -19.59 -4.89 -10.70
C LYS A 129 -18.12 -4.78 -10.94
N THR A 130 -17.32 -5.43 -10.09
CA THR A 130 -15.86 -5.23 -10.11
C THR A 130 -15.56 -5.38 -11.55
N ASP A 131 -15.30 -4.29 -12.24
CA ASP A 131 -15.19 -4.34 -13.67
C ASP A 131 -14.23 -5.48 -13.89
N MET A 132 -14.54 -6.41 -14.75
CA MET A 132 -13.60 -7.51 -15.08
C MET A 132 -12.19 -6.93 -15.28
N GLU A 133 -12.14 -5.63 -15.54
CA GLU A 133 -10.96 -4.80 -15.57
C GLU A 133 -10.26 -4.64 -14.21
N ASP A 134 -10.95 -4.37 -13.09
CA ASP A 134 -10.29 -4.16 -11.79
C ASP A 134 -9.78 -5.47 -11.20
N GLU A 135 -10.51 -6.56 -11.40
CA GLU A 135 -10.03 -7.90 -11.07
C GLU A 135 -8.81 -8.29 -11.93
N ARG A 136 -8.82 -7.91 -13.22
CA ARG A 136 -7.70 -8.12 -14.13
C ARG A 136 -6.48 -7.31 -13.70
N LEU A 137 -6.66 -6.03 -13.32
CA LEU A 137 -5.58 -5.19 -12.81
C LEU A 137 -4.96 -5.80 -11.55
N SER A 138 -5.78 -6.21 -10.59
CA SER A 138 -5.32 -6.86 -9.36
C SER A 138 -4.50 -8.12 -9.64
N LYS A 139 -4.93 -8.94 -10.61
CA LYS A 139 -4.18 -10.14 -11.03
C LYS A 139 -2.84 -9.77 -11.66
N ILE A 140 -2.79 -8.71 -12.49
CA ILE A 140 -1.56 -8.20 -13.11
C ILE A 140 -0.62 -7.66 -12.04
N ILE A 141 -1.09 -6.80 -11.14
CA ILE A 141 -0.26 -6.25 -10.04
C ILE A 141 0.26 -7.38 -9.15
N GLY A 142 -0.59 -8.32 -8.75
CA GLY A 142 -0.17 -9.47 -7.96
C GLY A 142 0.85 -10.38 -8.67
N TYR A 143 0.81 -10.48 -10.00
CA TYR A 143 1.85 -11.14 -10.78
C TYR A 143 3.17 -10.36 -10.72
N LEU A 144 3.14 -9.04 -10.90
CA LEU A 144 4.34 -8.19 -10.80
C LEU A 144 4.95 -8.27 -9.40
N GLU A 145 4.16 -8.23 -8.34
CA GLU A 145 4.64 -8.34 -6.96
C GLU A 145 5.30 -9.67 -6.63
N ARG A 146 4.81 -10.77 -7.19
CA ARG A 146 5.45 -12.09 -6.98
C ARG A 146 6.69 -12.31 -7.80
N ASN A 147 6.85 -11.58 -8.91
CA ASN A 147 7.91 -11.85 -9.89
C ASN A 147 8.83 -10.65 -10.15
N TYR A 148 8.73 -9.56 -9.40
CA TYR A 148 9.42 -8.28 -9.66
C TYR A 148 10.94 -8.40 -9.88
N ARG A 149 11.56 -9.45 -9.32
CA ARG A 149 13.00 -9.70 -9.45
C ARG A 149 13.38 -10.23 -10.84
N GLN A 150 12.43 -10.82 -11.55
CA GLN A 150 12.65 -11.40 -12.87
C GLN A 150 12.65 -10.31 -13.95
N ASP A 151 13.19 -10.62 -15.10
CA ASP A 151 13.11 -9.75 -16.28
C ASP A 151 11.68 -9.84 -16.87
N ILE A 152 10.82 -8.92 -16.42
CA ILE A 152 9.42 -8.85 -16.83
C ILE A 152 9.25 -7.73 -17.84
N THR A 153 8.77 -8.08 -19.02
CA THR A 153 8.41 -7.09 -20.05
C THR A 153 6.89 -6.83 -20.08
N LEU A 154 6.51 -5.75 -20.70
CA LEU A 154 5.10 -5.44 -20.99
C LEU A 154 4.49 -6.52 -21.90
N GLU A 155 5.27 -6.95 -22.90
CA GLU A 155 4.90 -7.95 -23.90
C GLU A 155 4.61 -9.30 -23.26
N ASP A 156 5.52 -9.82 -22.43
CA ASP A 156 5.34 -11.09 -21.71
C ASP A 156 4.14 -11.05 -20.78
N THR A 157 3.98 -9.92 -20.09
CA THR A 157 2.83 -9.72 -19.20
C THR A 157 1.53 -9.67 -20.01
N ALA A 158 1.50 -8.96 -21.12
CA ALA A 158 0.33 -8.92 -22.00
C ALA A 158 -0.06 -10.31 -22.48
N GLN A 159 0.92 -11.07 -22.98
CA GLN A 159 0.70 -12.45 -23.44
C GLN A 159 0.15 -13.34 -22.31
N LYS A 160 0.73 -13.25 -21.11
CA LYS A 160 0.30 -14.03 -19.94
C LYS A 160 -1.15 -13.77 -19.55
N PHE A 161 -1.64 -12.56 -19.73
CA PHE A 161 -3.01 -12.15 -19.41
C PHE A 161 -3.96 -12.09 -20.62
N TYR A 162 -3.53 -12.67 -21.77
CA TYR A 162 -4.30 -12.72 -23.02
C TYR A 162 -4.70 -11.33 -23.53
N LEU A 163 -3.76 -10.38 -23.44
CA LEU A 163 -3.93 -8.98 -23.89
C LEU A 163 -2.92 -8.65 -24.99
N SER A 164 -3.24 -7.66 -25.83
CA SER A 164 -2.21 -7.05 -26.65
C SER A 164 -1.36 -6.07 -25.83
N ALA A 165 -0.06 -5.96 -26.13
CA ALA A 165 0.84 -5.04 -25.43
C ALA A 165 0.34 -3.59 -25.46
N GLY A 166 -0.18 -3.14 -26.61
CA GLY A 166 -0.73 -1.79 -26.76
C GLY A 166 -1.98 -1.56 -25.90
N TYR A 167 -2.85 -2.57 -25.76
CA TYR A 167 -3.99 -2.49 -24.85
C TYR A 167 -3.52 -2.45 -23.40
N LEU A 168 -2.65 -3.37 -22.99
CA LEU A 168 -2.13 -3.41 -21.63
C LEU A 168 -1.47 -2.09 -21.24
N SER A 169 -0.65 -1.50 -22.12
CA SER A 169 0.03 -0.23 -21.86
C SER A 169 -0.96 0.90 -21.53
N ARG A 170 -1.97 1.10 -22.39
CA ARG A 170 -3.00 2.13 -22.19
C ARG A 170 -3.87 1.84 -20.97
N TYR A 171 -4.31 0.61 -20.84
CA TYR A 171 -5.14 0.14 -19.73
C TYR A 171 -4.42 0.33 -18.37
N PHE A 172 -3.18 -0.14 -18.28
CA PHE A 172 -2.38 -0.06 -17.06
C PHE A 172 -2.13 1.40 -16.66
N LYS A 173 -1.74 2.26 -17.64
CA LYS A 173 -1.54 3.69 -17.38
C LYS A 173 -2.83 4.38 -16.95
N ARG A 174 -3.96 4.07 -17.57
CA ARG A 174 -5.28 4.62 -17.20
C ARG A 174 -5.67 4.24 -15.77
N LYS A 175 -5.43 2.99 -15.38
CA LYS A 175 -5.84 2.44 -14.07
C LYS A 175 -4.86 2.74 -12.95
N THR A 176 -3.57 2.89 -13.22
CA THR A 176 -2.53 3.11 -12.20
C THR A 176 -1.93 4.52 -12.22
N GLY A 177 -2.36 5.37 -13.16
CA GLY A 177 -1.77 6.70 -13.34
C GLY A 177 -0.35 6.70 -13.91
N MET A 178 0.31 5.54 -13.99
CA MET A 178 1.71 5.47 -14.48
C MET A 178 1.91 4.32 -15.47
N GLY A 179 2.95 4.47 -16.31
CA GLY A 179 3.32 3.43 -17.28
C GLY A 179 3.83 2.16 -16.58
N PHE A 180 3.62 1.01 -17.22
CA PHE A 180 3.97 -0.32 -16.73
C PHE A 180 5.44 -0.42 -16.24
N THR A 181 6.40 -0.02 -17.05
CA THR A 181 7.83 -0.08 -16.70
C THR A 181 8.15 0.78 -15.47
N ARG A 182 7.57 1.98 -15.39
CA ARG A 182 7.77 2.87 -14.23
C ARG A 182 7.17 2.28 -12.96
N PHE A 183 6.01 1.66 -13.06
CA PHE A 183 5.39 0.95 -11.94
C PHE A 183 6.27 -0.20 -11.45
N LEU A 184 6.76 -1.06 -12.36
CA LEU A 184 7.65 -2.16 -12.01
C LEU A 184 8.95 -1.66 -11.35
N MET A 185 9.54 -0.59 -11.87
CA MET A 185 10.74 0.01 -11.28
C MET A 185 10.48 0.56 -9.87
N ARG A 186 9.35 1.24 -9.63
CA ARG A 186 8.97 1.70 -8.29
C ARG A 186 8.70 0.54 -7.33
N LEU A 187 8.10 -0.54 -7.82
CA LEU A 187 7.89 -1.76 -7.05
C LEU A 187 9.22 -2.37 -6.60
N ARG A 188 10.17 -2.51 -7.51
CA ARG A 188 11.55 -2.97 -7.24
C ARG A 188 12.25 -2.08 -6.21
N LEU A 189 12.14 -0.76 -6.39
CA LEU A 189 12.71 0.22 -5.46
C LEU A 189 12.13 0.07 -4.05
N ARG A 190 10.81 -0.08 -3.93
CA ARG A 190 10.15 -0.29 -2.64
C ARG A 190 10.66 -1.53 -1.92
N HIS A 191 10.85 -2.63 -2.64
CA HIS A 191 11.37 -3.87 -2.06
C HIS A 191 12.85 -3.74 -1.66
N SER A 192 13.65 -2.99 -2.42
CA SER A 192 15.08 -2.79 -2.14
C SER A 192 15.36 -1.98 -0.87
N LEU A 193 14.39 -1.17 -0.39
CA LEU A 193 14.55 -0.42 0.86
C LEU A 193 14.82 -1.32 2.05
N LYS A 194 14.20 -2.51 2.09
CA LYS A 194 14.44 -3.48 3.14
C LYS A 194 15.88 -3.97 3.10
N ASP A 195 16.40 -4.27 1.92
CA ASP A 195 17.78 -4.73 1.76
C ASP A 195 18.78 -3.62 2.13
N LEU A 196 18.49 -2.37 1.77
CA LEU A 196 19.30 -1.20 2.14
C LEU A 196 19.40 -0.99 3.66
N LEU A 197 18.33 -1.27 4.40
CA LEU A 197 18.25 -1.03 5.82
C LEU A 197 18.80 -2.20 6.68
N TYR A 198 18.70 -3.42 6.17
CA TYR A 198 18.89 -4.62 6.99
C TYR A 198 19.95 -5.59 6.47
N THR A 199 20.61 -5.30 5.32
CA THR A 199 21.71 -6.12 4.81
C THR A 199 22.99 -5.31 4.72
N GLY A 200 24.13 -5.99 4.68
CA GLY A 200 25.45 -5.40 4.39
C GLY A 200 25.81 -5.42 2.91
N ASP A 201 24.86 -5.69 2.02
CA ASP A 201 25.11 -5.82 0.59
C ASP A 201 25.48 -4.47 -0.03
N THR A 202 26.31 -4.51 -1.07
CA THR A 202 26.62 -3.33 -1.84
C THR A 202 25.41 -2.85 -2.65
N ILE A 203 25.36 -1.56 -2.99
CA ILE A 203 24.29 -0.98 -3.83
C ILE A 203 24.14 -1.75 -5.16
N SER A 204 25.26 -2.21 -5.73
CA SER A 204 25.23 -3.03 -6.96
C SER A 204 24.52 -4.38 -6.73
N GLN A 205 24.80 -5.06 -5.64
CA GLN A 205 24.16 -6.32 -5.28
C GLN A 205 22.67 -6.12 -4.99
N ILE A 206 22.32 -5.12 -4.17
CA ILE A 206 20.93 -4.79 -3.85
C ILE A 206 20.14 -4.49 -5.12
N SER A 207 20.71 -3.67 -6.03
CA SER A 207 20.04 -3.35 -7.28
C SER A 207 19.75 -4.60 -8.15
N LEU A 208 20.75 -5.46 -8.32
CA LEU A 208 20.61 -6.70 -9.10
C LEU A 208 19.64 -7.68 -8.43
N ASN A 209 19.75 -7.88 -7.11
CA ASN A 209 18.88 -8.78 -6.34
C ASN A 209 17.41 -8.35 -6.39
N ASN A 210 17.15 -7.06 -6.62
CA ASN A 210 15.79 -6.52 -6.76
C ASN A 210 15.36 -6.31 -8.22
N GLY A 211 16.12 -6.87 -9.18
CA GLY A 211 15.72 -6.92 -10.59
C GLY A 211 16.01 -5.65 -11.39
N PHE A 212 16.83 -4.71 -10.88
CA PHE A 212 17.33 -3.61 -11.69
C PHE A 212 18.40 -4.09 -12.66
N ALA A 213 18.42 -3.51 -13.86
CA ALA A 213 19.44 -3.84 -14.86
C ALA A 213 20.86 -3.46 -14.40
N ASN A 214 20.99 -2.41 -13.59
CA ASN A 214 22.27 -1.94 -13.05
C ASN A 214 22.06 -0.94 -11.90
N ALA A 215 23.13 -0.67 -11.14
CA ALA A 215 23.11 0.25 -10.03
C ALA A 215 22.84 1.72 -10.43
N LYS A 216 23.14 2.10 -11.68
CA LYS A 216 22.88 3.47 -12.17
C LYS A 216 21.39 3.74 -12.29
N SER A 217 20.62 2.83 -12.90
CA SER A 217 19.16 2.97 -13.01
C SER A 217 18.47 2.96 -11.63
N PHE A 218 18.96 2.14 -10.71
CA PHE A 218 18.54 2.15 -9.31
C PHE A 218 18.80 3.52 -8.66
N GLY A 219 20.04 4.03 -8.70
CA GLY A 219 20.41 5.29 -8.07
C GLY A 219 19.67 6.50 -8.65
N THR A 220 19.41 6.51 -9.96
CA THR A 220 18.61 7.56 -10.60
C THR A 220 17.19 7.58 -10.06
N LEU A 221 16.54 6.42 -10.00
CA LEU A 221 15.17 6.32 -9.49
C LEU A 221 15.11 6.58 -7.99
N PHE A 222 16.12 6.12 -7.24
CA PHE A 222 16.19 6.38 -5.79
C PHE A 222 16.22 7.88 -5.50
N LYS A 223 17.06 8.63 -6.22
CA LYS A 223 17.11 10.10 -6.10
C LYS A 223 15.82 10.79 -6.54
N GLU A 224 15.17 10.28 -7.58
CA GLU A 224 13.88 10.82 -8.03
C GLU A 224 12.79 10.69 -6.96
N VAL A 225 12.80 9.59 -6.21
CA VAL A 225 11.71 9.25 -5.28
C VAL A 225 12.00 9.72 -3.86
N TYR A 226 13.27 9.72 -3.44
CA TYR A 226 13.64 9.99 -2.04
C TYR A 226 14.55 11.22 -1.84
N GLY A 227 14.97 11.87 -2.89
CA GLY A 227 15.84 13.07 -2.85
C GLY A 227 17.28 12.73 -3.06
#